data_c9498cf728a3ca17f15f29150ac1a50f
#
_entry.id   c9498cf728a3ca17f15f29150ac1a50f
#
_cell.length_a   1.000
_cell.length_b   1.000
_cell.length_c   1.000
_cell.angle_alpha   90.00
_cell.angle_beta   90.00
_cell.angle_gamma   90.00
#
_symmetry.space_group_name_H-M   'P 1'
#
loop_
_entity.id
_entity.type
_entity.pdbx_description
1 polymer ?
#
loop_
_entity_poly.entity_id
_entity_poly.type
_entity_poly.pdbx_seq_one_letter_code
_entity_poly.pdbx_strand_id
1 'polypeptide(L)'
;MGMPDQFAKRTFAEETERVTGGAITWKDPPEIGLESVQGDGLLVVRRPEQLSHLRAPWCEARKVQEILVEVKMAGDHCDVPAVERTQLRRQALRVQRVEQRGPPWPNAEPVWMVAPHLPKWLRKARKVRQLTPGCYRVEPSWSPFLWIAANDLPLRDDLIPFLVARSGKALDDFARWAATRRPLRWMLDMIEFTTMSSEVAEDLLNGLDKDEDARIQARRRFMLEHWFKNIPEFREEVTAEAVEHGRLIQERAALRRVLAARRIALTPEDEARIEACSSLETLERWHDQAVVATTASEVLRDPPR
;
A
#
# COMPACT_ATOMS: atom_id res chain seq x y z
N MET A 1 -20.11 3.00 -0.18
CA MET A 1 -18.75 2.93 0.38
C MET A 1 -17.89 2.14 -0.59
N GLY A 2 -16.73 2.68 -0.96
CA GLY A 2 -15.82 2.01 -1.91
C GLY A 2 -15.06 0.85 -1.24
N MET A 3 -14.60 -0.10 -2.04
CA MET A 3 -13.81 -1.26 -1.58
C MET A 3 -12.54 -0.87 -0.76
N PRO A 4 -11.80 0.22 -1.11
CA PRO A 4 -10.64 0.69 -0.33
C PRO A 4 -10.99 1.07 1.11
N ASP A 5 -12.15 1.72 1.30
CA ASP A 5 -12.63 2.11 2.61
C ASP A 5 -12.95 0.90 3.51
N GLN A 6 -13.57 -0.14 2.93
CA GLN A 6 -13.84 -1.39 3.66
C GLN A 6 -12.56 -2.11 4.06
N PHE A 7 -11.57 -2.15 3.19
CA PHE A 7 -10.25 -2.71 3.51
C PHE A 7 -9.58 -1.95 4.66
N ALA A 8 -9.56 -0.62 4.59
CA ALA A 8 -8.95 0.20 5.64
C ALA A 8 -9.62 -0.02 7.00
N LYS A 9 -10.96 -0.05 7.05
CA LYS A 9 -11.72 -0.29 8.29
C LYS A 9 -11.45 -1.68 8.86
N ARG A 10 -11.46 -2.72 8.02
CA ARG A 10 -11.15 -4.08 8.45
C ARG A 10 -9.72 -4.20 8.99
N THR A 11 -8.75 -3.67 8.25
CA THR A 11 -7.35 -3.67 8.70
C THR A 11 -7.20 -2.91 10.01
N PHE A 12 -7.86 -1.77 10.14
CA PHE A 12 -7.81 -0.99 11.36
C PHE A 12 -8.34 -1.80 12.55
N ALA A 13 -9.47 -2.49 12.38
CA ALA A 13 -10.07 -3.32 13.42
C ALA A 13 -9.13 -4.47 13.84
N GLU A 14 -8.74 -5.31 12.89
CA GLU A 14 -7.92 -6.52 13.12
C GLU A 14 -6.54 -6.16 13.71
N GLU A 15 -5.88 -5.15 13.13
CA GLU A 15 -4.55 -4.75 13.58
C GLU A 15 -4.57 -4.02 14.92
N THR A 16 -5.64 -3.31 15.23
CA THR A 16 -5.81 -2.69 16.56
C THR A 16 -5.89 -3.75 17.65
N GLU A 17 -6.72 -4.76 17.49
CA GLU A 17 -6.82 -5.86 18.45
C GLU A 17 -5.50 -6.60 18.60
N ARG A 18 -4.81 -6.88 17.49
CA ARG A 18 -3.51 -7.54 17.48
C ARG A 18 -2.45 -6.73 18.22
N VAL A 19 -2.27 -5.46 17.87
CA VAL A 19 -1.22 -4.58 18.43
C VAL A 19 -1.43 -4.35 19.92
N THR A 20 -2.68 -4.25 20.36
CA THR A 20 -3.02 -3.97 21.75
C THR A 20 -3.26 -5.23 22.58
N GLY A 21 -3.08 -6.43 22.00
CA GLY A 21 -3.38 -7.70 22.68
C GLY A 21 -4.84 -7.79 23.14
N GLY A 22 -5.76 -7.18 22.39
CA GLY A 22 -7.18 -7.08 22.72
C GLY A 22 -7.49 -6.11 23.87
N ALA A 23 -6.55 -5.23 24.25
CA ALA A 23 -6.82 -4.14 25.20
C ALA A 23 -7.76 -3.09 24.60
N ILE A 24 -7.76 -2.96 23.27
CA ILE A 24 -8.71 -2.16 22.50
C ILE A 24 -9.36 -3.09 21.48
N THR A 25 -10.69 -3.02 21.37
CA THR A 25 -11.47 -3.75 20.38
C THR A 25 -12.20 -2.78 19.47
N TRP A 26 -12.36 -3.16 18.21
CA TRP A 26 -13.20 -2.45 17.25
C TRP A 26 -14.67 -2.72 17.54
N LYS A 27 -15.48 -1.70 17.37
CA LYS A 27 -16.93 -1.82 17.38
C LYS A 27 -17.49 -0.95 16.26
N ASP A 28 -18.43 -1.46 15.52
CA ASP A 28 -19.13 -0.67 14.53
C ASP A 28 -19.81 0.53 15.20
N PRO A 29 -19.71 1.74 14.58
CA PRO A 29 -20.32 2.92 15.16
C PRO A 29 -21.84 2.74 15.22
N PRO A 30 -22.50 3.17 16.32
CA PRO A 30 -23.96 3.17 16.37
C PRO A 30 -24.53 4.08 15.29
N GLU A 31 -25.69 3.70 14.73
CA GLU A 31 -26.44 4.59 13.87
C GLU A 31 -26.85 5.84 14.67
N ILE A 32 -26.49 7.00 14.15
CA ILE A 32 -26.86 8.27 14.75
C ILE A 32 -28.09 8.78 13.98
N GLY A 33 -29.22 8.93 14.66
CA GLY A 33 -30.52 9.23 14.06
C GLY A 33 -30.68 10.64 13.45
N LEU A 34 -29.60 11.39 13.27
CA LEU A 34 -29.55 12.58 12.43
C LEU A 34 -29.08 12.13 11.04
N GLU A 35 -30.03 12.06 10.11
CA GLU A 35 -29.87 11.72 8.70
C GLU A 35 -28.44 11.28 8.29
N SER A 36 -28.15 9.96 8.40
CA SER A 36 -26.94 9.28 7.91
C SER A 36 -25.58 9.86 8.36
N VAL A 37 -25.45 10.36 9.57
CA VAL A 37 -24.16 10.80 10.13
C VAL A 37 -23.41 9.59 10.73
N GLN A 38 -22.95 8.68 9.87
CA GLN A 38 -22.18 7.51 10.26
C GLN A 38 -20.68 7.86 10.34
N GLY A 39 -20.01 7.56 11.46
CA GLY A 39 -18.56 7.61 11.58
C GLY A 39 -17.91 6.37 10.94
N ASP A 40 -16.59 6.41 10.71
CA ASP A 40 -15.90 5.26 10.16
C ASP A 40 -15.70 4.15 11.17
N GLY A 41 -15.51 4.49 12.43
CA GLY A 41 -15.35 3.50 13.48
C GLY A 41 -15.35 4.07 14.89
N LEU A 42 -15.51 3.16 15.86
CA LEU A 42 -15.43 3.43 17.28
C LEU A 42 -14.48 2.43 17.94
N LEU A 43 -13.35 2.92 18.45
CA LEU A 43 -12.43 2.11 19.24
C LEU A 43 -12.93 2.08 20.69
N VAL A 44 -13.03 0.88 21.27
CA VAL A 44 -13.40 0.67 22.66
C VAL A 44 -12.18 0.24 23.45
N VAL A 45 -11.78 1.02 24.44
CA VAL A 45 -10.61 0.73 25.28
C VAL A 45 -11.05 -0.23 26.40
N ARG A 46 -10.63 -1.49 26.29
CA ARG A 46 -10.97 -2.56 27.24
C ARG A 46 -9.95 -2.68 28.37
N ARG A 47 -8.67 -2.52 28.06
CA ARG A 47 -7.55 -2.73 28.99
C ARG A 47 -6.53 -1.58 28.90
N PRO A 48 -6.83 -0.40 29.49
CA PRO A 48 -6.00 0.80 29.36
C PRO A 48 -4.58 0.64 29.93
N GLU A 49 -4.40 -0.24 30.90
CA GLU A 49 -3.11 -0.55 31.52
C GLU A 49 -2.11 -1.14 30.52
N GLN A 50 -2.59 -1.92 29.55
CA GLN A 50 -1.75 -2.53 28.51
C GLN A 50 -1.25 -1.55 27.46
N LEU A 51 -1.78 -0.33 27.43
CA LEU A 51 -1.37 0.71 26.47
C LEU A 51 -0.17 1.54 26.95
N SER A 52 0.29 1.31 28.18
CA SER A 52 1.35 2.14 28.81
C SER A 52 2.71 2.05 28.13
N HIS A 53 3.02 0.92 27.54
CA HIS A 53 4.29 0.66 26.84
C HIS A 53 4.26 1.06 25.36
N LEU A 54 3.08 1.31 24.81
CA LEU A 54 2.91 1.74 23.42
C LEU A 54 3.15 3.25 23.28
N ARG A 55 3.63 3.66 22.10
CA ARG A 55 3.80 5.08 21.78
C ARG A 55 2.48 5.72 21.31
N ALA A 56 2.47 7.04 21.19
CA ALA A 56 1.34 7.73 20.58
C ALA A 56 1.11 7.19 19.14
N PRO A 57 -0.16 7.05 18.75
CA PRO A 57 -1.36 7.52 19.43
C PRO A 57 -1.88 6.60 20.55
N TRP A 58 -1.44 5.34 20.65
CA TRP A 58 -2.00 4.33 21.56
C TRP A 58 -1.96 4.73 23.05
N CYS A 59 -0.84 5.29 23.53
CA CYS A 59 -0.73 5.72 24.92
C CYS A 59 -1.73 6.84 25.27
N GLU A 60 -2.20 7.61 24.29
CA GLU A 60 -3.22 8.65 24.49
C GLU A 60 -4.61 8.05 24.77
N ALA A 61 -4.86 6.81 24.31
CA ALA A 61 -6.12 6.10 24.55
C ALA A 61 -6.32 5.69 26.01
N ARG A 62 -5.26 5.63 26.83
CA ARG A 62 -5.33 5.18 28.24
C ARG A 62 -6.32 5.95 29.12
N LYS A 63 -6.62 7.19 28.77
CA LYS A 63 -7.43 8.11 29.58
C LYS A 63 -8.89 8.14 29.18
N VAL A 64 -9.27 7.32 28.21
CA VAL A 64 -10.60 7.36 27.61
C VAL A 64 -11.17 5.96 27.46
N GLN A 65 -12.49 5.86 27.38
CA GLN A 65 -13.17 4.58 27.21
C GLN A 65 -13.45 4.26 25.75
N GLU A 66 -13.70 5.28 24.94
CA GLU A 66 -13.99 5.13 23.53
C GLU A 66 -13.35 6.28 22.74
N ILE A 67 -13.07 6.01 21.45
CA ILE A 67 -12.44 6.96 20.53
C ILE A 67 -13.18 6.87 19.20
N LEU A 68 -13.71 7.99 18.73
CA LEU A 68 -14.27 8.06 17.38
C LEU A 68 -13.12 8.14 16.37
N VAL A 69 -13.11 7.26 15.39
CA VAL A 69 -12.10 7.25 14.33
C VAL A 69 -12.72 7.66 13.01
N GLU A 70 -12.03 8.52 12.31
CA GLU A 70 -12.31 8.89 10.92
C GLU A 70 -11.05 8.59 10.09
N VAL A 71 -11.18 7.76 9.07
CA VAL A 71 -10.07 7.36 8.19
C VAL A 71 -10.27 7.99 6.81
N LYS A 72 -9.29 8.75 6.37
CA LYS A 72 -9.24 9.35 5.04
C LYS A 72 -8.14 8.68 4.23
N MET A 73 -8.53 8.09 3.12
CA MET A 73 -7.61 7.45 2.19
C MET A 73 -7.02 8.45 1.19
N ALA A 74 -6.08 7.99 0.37
CA ALA A 74 -5.59 8.78 -0.76
C ALA A 74 -6.75 9.15 -1.70
N GLY A 75 -6.84 10.44 -2.05
CA GLY A 75 -7.94 10.97 -2.87
C GLY A 75 -9.12 11.54 -2.07
N ASP A 76 -9.24 11.21 -0.78
CA ASP A 76 -10.30 11.78 0.05
C ASP A 76 -10.02 13.25 0.39
N HIS A 77 -11.09 14.01 0.48
CA HIS A 77 -11.00 15.42 0.89
C HIS A 77 -10.75 15.54 2.39
N CYS A 78 -9.60 16.14 2.74
CA CYS A 78 -9.23 16.53 4.10
C CYS A 78 -9.36 18.05 4.28
N ASP A 79 -10.52 18.58 3.94
CA ASP A 79 -10.85 20.00 4.01
C ASP A 79 -11.53 20.39 5.35
N VAL A 80 -11.84 21.68 5.50
CA VAL A 80 -12.55 22.19 6.69
C VAL A 80 -13.89 21.47 6.87
N PRO A 81 -14.75 21.34 5.85
CA PRO A 81 -16.00 20.60 5.96
C PRO A 81 -15.84 19.14 6.43
N ALA A 82 -14.77 18.44 6.04
CA ALA A 82 -14.52 17.07 6.50
C ALA A 82 -14.27 17.02 8.01
N VAL A 83 -13.45 17.93 8.52
CA VAL A 83 -13.18 18.05 9.96
C VAL A 83 -14.44 18.44 10.73
N GLU A 84 -15.19 19.43 10.24
CA GLU A 84 -16.42 19.87 10.91
C GLU A 84 -17.50 18.76 10.92
N ARG A 85 -17.65 17.99 9.83
CA ARG A 85 -18.53 16.81 9.83
C ARG A 85 -18.12 15.77 10.87
N THR A 86 -16.83 15.51 11.04
CA THR A 86 -16.35 14.57 12.06
C THR A 86 -16.64 15.07 13.46
N GLN A 87 -16.49 16.36 13.72
CA GLN A 87 -16.84 16.97 14.99
C GLN A 87 -18.36 16.94 15.23
N LEU A 88 -19.18 17.15 14.20
CA LEU A 88 -20.63 17.02 14.27
C LEU A 88 -21.04 15.59 14.62
N ARG A 89 -20.47 14.58 13.99
CA ARG A 89 -20.70 13.16 14.29
C ARG A 89 -20.44 12.85 15.77
N ARG A 90 -19.34 13.36 16.28
CA ARG A 90 -19.00 13.23 17.70
C ARG A 90 -20.05 13.88 18.60
N GLN A 91 -20.50 15.09 18.29
CA GLN A 91 -21.54 15.75 19.08
C GLN A 91 -22.86 14.99 18.99
N ALA A 92 -23.25 14.52 17.82
CA ALA A 92 -24.46 13.73 17.63
C ALA A 92 -24.42 12.43 18.44
N LEU A 93 -23.28 11.71 18.45
CA LEU A 93 -23.09 10.52 19.28
C LEU A 93 -23.28 10.85 20.78
N ARG A 94 -22.74 11.97 21.23
CA ARG A 94 -22.86 12.42 22.61
C ARG A 94 -24.31 12.73 23.00
N VAL A 95 -25.05 13.47 22.15
CA VAL A 95 -26.46 13.78 22.35
C VAL A 95 -27.28 12.49 22.44
N GLN A 96 -27.11 11.58 21.47
CA GLN A 96 -27.81 10.29 21.45
C GLN A 96 -27.59 9.50 22.74
N ARG A 97 -26.39 9.50 23.29
CA ARG A 97 -26.11 8.80 24.56
C ARG A 97 -26.76 9.43 25.78
N VAL A 98 -26.79 10.76 25.85
CA VAL A 98 -27.50 11.48 26.88
C VAL A 98 -28.98 11.13 26.82
N GLU A 99 -29.59 11.12 25.64
CA GLU A 99 -31.00 10.79 25.43
C GLU A 99 -31.31 9.31 25.80
N GLN A 100 -30.39 8.39 25.50
CA GLN A 100 -30.51 6.98 25.86
C GLN A 100 -30.22 6.70 27.36
N ARG A 101 -29.99 7.74 28.16
CA ARG A 101 -29.62 7.62 29.58
C ARG A 101 -28.37 6.78 29.83
N GLY A 102 -27.46 6.78 28.89
CA GLY A 102 -26.10 6.26 29.07
C GLY A 102 -25.36 7.05 30.16
N PRO A 103 -24.33 6.47 30.78
CA PRO A 103 -23.56 7.19 31.81
C PRO A 103 -23.01 8.48 31.22
N PRO A 104 -23.09 9.62 31.95
CA PRO A 104 -22.48 10.86 31.48
C PRO A 104 -21.00 10.63 31.27
N TRP A 105 -20.51 10.95 30.08
CA TRP A 105 -19.10 10.82 29.77
C TRP A 105 -18.34 11.93 30.48
N PRO A 106 -17.43 11.59 31.40
CA PRO A 106 -16.74 12.61 32.19
C PRO A 106 -15.81 13.48 31.40
N ASN A 107 -15.35 13.00 30.24
CA ASN A 107 -14.47 13.73 29.34
C ASN A 107 -15.00 13.67 27.92
N ALA A 108 -14.75 14.75 27.19
CA ALA A 108 -15.08 14.78 25.77
C ALA A 108 -14.37 13.63 25.03
N GLU A 109 -15.15 12.80 24.34
CA GLU A 109 -14.61 11.68 23.56
C GLU A 109 -13.56 12.20 22.59
N PRO A 110 -12.34 11.62 22.56
CA PRO A 110 -11.37 11.99 21.59
C PRO A 110 -11.80 11.53 20.19
N VAL A 111 -11.50 12.37 19.23
CA VAL A 111 -11.56 12.00 17.81
C VAL A 111 -10.15 11.73 17.33
N TRP A 112 -9.96 10.65 16.60
CA TRP A 112 -8.75 10.38 15.85
C TRP A 112 -9.04 10.49 14.36
N MET A 113 -8.42 11.46 13.71
CA MET A 113 -8.44 11.59 12.26
C MET A 113 -7.16 11.00 11.69
N VAL A 114 -7.29 9.94 10.91
CA VAL A 114 -6.20 9.25 10.21
C VAL A 114 -6.26 9.68 8.76
N ALA A 115 -5.16 10.24 8.23
CA ALA A 115 -5.09 10.71 6.86
C ALA A 115 -3.65 10.63 6.35
N PRO A 116 -3.41 10.63 5.02
CA PRO A 116 -2.05 10.61 4.48
C PRO A 116 -1.16 11.72 5.04
N HIS A 117 -1.68 12.94 5.11
CA HIS A 117 -0.92 14.13 5.50
C HIS A 117 -1.65 15.00 6.51
N LEU A 118 -0.89 15.81 7.25
CA LEU A 118 -1.45 16.92 8.01
C LEU A 118 -1.67 18.12 7.08
N PRO A 119 -2.93 18.58 6.85
CA PRO A 119 -3.22 19.67 5.93
C PRO A 119 -2.56 21.00 6.36
N LYS A 120 -2.02 21.73 5.40
CA LYS A 120 -1.41 23.05 5.65
C LYS A 120 -2.39 24.06 6.26
N TRP A 121 -3.65 24.02 5.83
CA TRP A 121 -4.69 24.89 6.35
C TRP A 121 -4.95 24.63 7.83
N LEU A 122 -4.89 23.36 8.27
CA LEU A 122 -5.13 23.00 9.67
C LEU A 122 -4.05 23.60 10.60
N ARG A 123 -2.78 23.56 10.17
CA ARG A 123 -1.68 24.23 10.89
C ARG A 123 -1.84 25.75 11.00
N LYS A 124 -2.49 26.36 9.99
CA LYS A 124 -2.75 27.82 9.99
C LYS A 124 -3.97 28.20 10.84
N ALA A 125 -5.00 27.36 10.82
CA ALA A 125 -6.29 27.65 11.45
C ALA A 125 -6.34 27.21 12.93
N ARG A 126 -5.48 26.30 13.36
CA ARG A 126 -5.52 25.68 14.70
C ARG A 126 -4.13 25.55 15.31
N LYS A 127 -4.06 25.50 16.64
CA LYS A 127 -2.83 25.18 17.35
C LYS A 127 -2.58 23.68 17.22
N VAL A 128 -1.49 23.30 16.57
CA VAL A 128 -1.07 21.91 16.33
C VAL A 128 0.21 21.62 17.09
N ARG A 129 0.18 20.64 17.98
CA ARG A 129 1.33 20.17 18.74
C ARG A 129 1.68 18.76 18.34
N GLN A 130 2.89 18.53 17.89
CA GLN A 130 3.41 17.19 17.59
C GLN A 130 3.67 16.44 18.90
N LEU A 131 3.12 15.22 19.01
CA LEU A 131 3.35 14.30 20.12
C LEU A 131 4.52 13.36 19.81
N THR A 132 4.47 12.75 18.62
CA THR A 132 5.51 11.91 18.03
C THR A 132 5.49 12.16 16.51
N PRO A 133 6.50 11.71 15.74
CA PRO A 133 6.44 11.76 14.28
C PRO A 133 5.10 11.18 13.78
N GLY A 134 4.41 11.95 12.93
CA GLY A 134 3.13 11.59 12.36
C GLY A 134 1.91 11.70 13.29
N CYS A 135 2.06 11.92 14.59
CA CYS A 135 0.96 12.07 15.53
C CYS A 135 0.91 13.48 16.11
N TYR A 136 -0.22 14.16 15.89
CA TYR A 136 -0.40 15.55 16.25
C TYR A 136 -1.66 15.75 17.09
N ARG A 137 -1.55 16.54 18.16
CA ARG A 137 -2.71 17.06 18.89
C ARG A 137 -3.13 18.38 18.28
N VAL A 138 -4.39 18.44 17.85
CA VAL A 138 -5.01 19.67 17.34
C VAL A 138 -5.90 20.21 18.43
N GLU A 139 -5.66 21.46 18.84
CA GLU A 139 -6.39 22.14 19.90
C GLU A 139 -7.36 23.15 19.27
N PRO A 140 -8.63 22.80 19.06
CA PRO A 140 -9.66 23.78 18.83
C PRO A 140 -10.04 24.43 20.16
N SER A 141 -10.75 25.54 20.12
CA SER A 141 -11.15 26.30 21.31
C SER A 141 -12.02 25.49 22.30
N TRP A 142 -12.60 24.37 21.93
CA TRP A 142 -13.57 23.63 22.75
C TRP A 142 -13.49 22.09 22.67
N SER A 143 -12.74 21.49 21.74
CA SER A 143 -12.61 20.03 21.64
C SER A 143 -11.33 19.59 20.93
N PRO A 144 -10.29 19.15 21.68
CA PRO A 144 -9.06 18.65 21.09
C PRO A 144 -9.29 17.29 20.42
N PHE A 145 -8.55 17.04 19.34
CA PHE A 145 -8.52 15.76 18.64
C PHE A 145 -7.09 15.40 18.21
N LEU A 146 -6.87 14.14 17.90
CA LEU A 146 -5.61 13.70 17.33
C LEU A 146 -5.72 13.67 15.81
N TRP A 147 -4.70 14.20 15.16
CA TRP A 147 -4.45 14.01 13.74
C TRP A 147 -3.28 13.05 13.57
N ILE A 148 -3.51 11.96 12.84
CA ILE A 148 -2.51 10.94 12.57
C ILE A 148 -2.19 11.02 11.08
N ALA A 149 -1.03 11.63 10.75
CA ALA A 149 -0.52 11.78 9.39
C ALA A 149 0.25 10.50 9.03
N ALA A 150 -0.39 9.60 8.31
CA ALA A 150 0.12 8.26 8.04
C ALA A 150 1.48 8.26 7.33
N ASN A 151 1.70 9.20 6.39
CA ASN A 151 2.96 9.30 5.66
C ASN A 151 4.15 9.71 6.55
N ASP A 152 3.88 10.42 7.65
CA ASP A 152 4.91 10.90 8.59
C ASP A 152 5.21 9.87 9.70
N LEU A 153 4.40 8.81 9.84
CA LEU A 153 4.62 7.75 10.83
C LEU A 153 5.83 6.88 10.45
N PRO A 154 6.61 6.39 11.42
CA PRO A 154 7.64 5.38 11.15
C PRO A 154 7.00 4.03 10.80
N LEU A 155 7.73 3.21 10.01
CA LEU A 155 7.35 1.83 9.72
C LEU A 155 7.56 0.95 10.97
N ARG A 156 6.48 0.60 11.63
CA ARG A 156 6.47 -0.18 12.88
C ARG A 156 5.22 -1.06 12.94
N ASP A 157 5.34 -2.25 13.52
CA ASP A 157 4.24 -3.20 13.64
C ASP A 157 3.06 -2.67 14.46
N ASP A 158 3.34 -1.90 15.51
CA ASP A 158 2.31 -1.29 16.36
C ASP A 158 1.56 -0.12 15.72
N LEU A 159 2.02 0.37 14.55
CA LEU A 159 1.40 1.48 13.82
C LEU A 159 0.68 1.04 12.54
N ILE A 160 0.68 -0.24 12.20
CA ILE A 160 0.06 -0.76 10.96
C ILE A 160 -1.39 -0.30 10.78
N PRO A 161 -2.25 -0.25 11.81
CA PRO A 161 -3.62 0.24 11.64
C PRO A 161 -3.73 1.63 11.01
N PHE A 162 -2.72 2.46 11.24
CA PHE A 162 -2.66 3.82 10.69
C PHE A 162 -1.90 3.89 9.36
N LEU A 163 -0.93 2.99 9.16
CA LEU A 163 -0.08 2.98 7.96
C LEU A 163 -0.83 2.65 6.67
N VAL A 164 -1.99 1.99 6.77
CA VAL A 164 -2.87 1.68 5.62
C VAL A 164 -3.44 2.94 4.94
N ALA A 165 -3.47 4.06 5.65
CA ALA A 165 -3.91 5.35 5.10
C ALA A 165 -2.79 6.13 4.39
N ARG A 166 -1.62 5.53 4.18
CA ARG A 166 -0.52 6.13 3.43
C ARG A 166 -0.88 6.36 1.96
N SER A 167 -0.12 7.23 1.32
CA SER A 167 -0.27 7.55 -0.10
C SER A 167 1.08 7.72 -0.81
N GLY A 168 1.08 7.55 -2.13
CA GLY A 168 2.26 7.73 -2.97
C GLY A 168 3.45 6.88 -2.49
N LYS A 169 4.67 7.40 -2.62
CA LYS A 169 5.88 6.70 -2.23
C LYS A 169 5.86 6.12 -0.80
N ALA A 170 5.22 6.81 0.15
CA ALA A 170 5.13 6.30 1.52
C ALA A 170 4.26 5.03 1.61
N LEU A 171 3.23 4.91 0.77
CA LEU A 171 2.43 3.70 0.65
C LEU A 171 3.25 2.57 0.03
N ASP A 172 4.02 2.84 -1.03
CA ASP A 172 4.89 1.88 -1.70
C ASP A 172 5.96 1.32 -0.73
N ASP A 173 6.61 2.21 0.03
CA ASP A 173 7.58 1.82 1.06
C ASP A 173 6.93 0.95 2.15
N PHE A 174 5.69 1.28 2.52
CA PHE A 174 4.92 0.47 3.48
C PHE A 174 4.56 -0.90 2.91
N ALA A 175 4.14 -0.98 1.65
CA ALA A 175 3.79 -2.22 0.99
C ALA A 175 4.99 -3.20 0.94
N ARG A 176 6.16 -2.72 0.49
CA ARG A 176 7.39 -3.52 0.50
C ARG A 176 7.79 -3.98 1.91
N TRP A 177 7.67 -3.09 2.90
CA TRP A 177 7.98 -3.42 4.29
C TRP A 177 6.99 -4.43 4.88
N ALA A 178 5.70 -4.34 4.57
CA ALA A 178 4.64 -5.22 5.05
C ALA A 178 4.71 -6.62 4.43
N ALA A 179 5.23 -6.76 3.20
CA ALA A 179 5.27 -8.00 2.44
C ALA A 179 5.93 -9.17 3.21
N THR A 180 6.95 -8.87 4.03
CA THR A 180 7.64 -9.88 4.84
C THR A 180 7.03 -10.10 6.24
N ARG A 181 5.95 -9.37 6.58
CA ARG A 181 5.38 -9.29 7.93
C ARG A 181 3.92 -9.62 8.01
N ARG A 182 3.24 -9.69 6.88
CA ARG A 182 1.81 -9.91 6.82
C ARG A 182 1.47 -11.15 5.98
N PRO A 183 0.35 -11.82 6.32
CA PRO A 183 -0.11 -12.95 5.53
C PRO A 183 -0.38 -12.54 4.08
N LEU A 184 -0.15 -13.46 3.14
CA LEU A 184 -0.34 -13.24 1.71
C LEU A 184 -1.73 -12.74 1.36
N ARG A 185 -2.77 -13.26 2.02
CA ARG A 185 -4.14 -12.79 1.82
C ARG A 185 -4.29 -11.30 2.11
N TRP A 186 -3.67 -10.82 3.20
CA TRP A 186 -3.70 -9.40 3.57
C TRP A 186 -2.95 -8.55 2.53
N MET A 187 -1.83 -9.06 2.00
CA MET A 187 -1.07 -8.38 0.94
C MET A 187 -1.89 -8.28 -0.35
N LEU A 188 -2.60 -9.33 -0.74
CA LEU A 188 -3.51 -9.28 -1.90
C LEU A 188 -4.65 -8.26 -1.71
N ASP A 189 -5.23 -8.19 -0.50
CA ASP A 189 -6.23 -7.17 -0.18
C ASP A 189 -5.64 -5.75 -0.27
N MET A 190 -4.41 -5.58 0.19
CA MET A 190 -3.72 -4.29 0.10
C MET A 190 -3.47 -3.87 -1.35
N ILE A 191 -3.00 -4.79 -2.20
CA ILE A 191 -2.80 -4.55 -3.63
C ILE A 191 -4.13 -4.17 -4.32
N GLU A 192 -5.21 -4.90 -4.01
CA GLU A 192 -6.52 -4.70 -4.63
C GLU A 192 -7.18 -3.38 -4.23
N PHE A 193 -7.00 -2.96 -2.95
CA PHE A 193 -7.81 -1.88 -2.36
C PHE A 193 -7.04 -0.60 -2.04
N THR A 194 -5.75 -0.51 -2.38
CA THR A 194 -4.98 0.72 -2.19
C THR A 194 -4.47 1.30 -3.52
N THR A 195 -3.97 2.53 -3.46
CA THR A 195 -3.43 3.26 -4.61
C THR A 195 -1.90 3.17 -4.67
N MET A 196 -1.32 2.00 -4.34
CA MET A 196 0.13 1.80 -4.52
C MET A 196 0.49 1.87 -6.01
N SER A 197 1.76 2.11 -6.32
CA SER A 197 2.23 2.14 -7.69
C SER A 197 2.13 0.75 -8.35
N SER A 198 1.91 0.74 -9.67
CA SER A 198 1.81 -0.51 -10.44
C SER A 198 3.10 -1.32 -10.32
N GLU A 199 4.27 -0.67 -10.34
CA GLU A 199 5.58 -1.29 -10.15
C GLU A 199 5.65 -2.10 -8.84
N VAL A 200 5.25 -1.49 -7.71
CA VAL A 200 5.30 -2.16 -6.41
C VAL A 200 4.30 -3.30 -6.33
N ALA A 201 3.12 -3.09 -6.86
CA ALA A 201 2.08 -4.10 -6.87
C ALA A 201 2.49 -5.32 -7.72
N GLU A 202 3.15 -5.11 -8.85
CA GLU A 202 3.70 -6.16 -9.70
C GLU A 202 4.85 -6.92 -9.01
N ASP A 203 5.81 -6.21 -8.42
CA ASP A 203 6.87 -6.80 -7.60
C ASP A 203 6.31 -7.74 -6.53
N LEU A 204 5.27 -7.29 -5.83
CA LEU A 204 4.61 -8.08 -4.79
C LEU A 204 3.88 -9.30 -5.37
N LEU A 205 3.16 -9.15 -6.48
CA LEU A 205 2.48 -10.26 -7.15
C LEU A 205 3.46 -11.29 -7.72
N ASN A 206 4.59 -10.85 -8.25
CA ASN A 206 5.66 -11.72 -8.73
C ASN A 206 6.32 -12.48 -7.57
N GLY A 207 6.47 -11.83 -6.41
CA GLY A 207 6.91 -12.50 -5.19
C GLY A 207 5.96 -13.62 -4.72
N LEU A 208 4.67 -13.54 -5.04
CA LEU A 208 3.66 -14.55 -4.73
C LEU A 208 3.62 -15.73 -5.73
N ASP A 209 4.37 -15.68 -6.81
CA ASP A 209 4.37 -16.75 -7.83
C ASP A 209 4.83 -18.10 -7.30
N LYS A 210 5.63 -18.10 -6.25
CA LYS A 210 6.16 -19.30 -5.60
C LYS A 210 5.24 -19.92 -4.55
N ASP A 211 4.06 -19.33 -4.31
CA ASP A 211 3.12 -19.87 -3.34
C ASP A 211 2.33 -21.06 -3.94
N GLU A 212 2.26 -22.15 -3.21
CA GLU A 212 1.58 -23.39 -3.65
C GLU A 212 0.07 -23.38 -3.37
N ASP A 213 -0.47 -22.40 -2.64
CA ASP A 213 -1.91 -22.29 -2.37
C ASP A 213 -2.68 -21.92 -3.63
N ALA A 214 -3.48 -22.86 -4.12
CA ALA A 214 -4.28 -22.71 -5.34
C ALA A 214 -5.25 -21.53 -5.29
N ARG A 215 -5.72 -21.12 -4.10
CA ARG A 215 -6.62 -19.98 -3.92
C ARG A 215 -5.85 -18.66 -4.08
N ILE A 216 -4.64 -18.60 -3.56
CA ILE A 216 -3.73 -17.44 -3.71
C ILE A 216 -3.38 -17.28 -5.19
N GLN A 217 -3.01 -18.39 -5.86
CA GLN A 217 -2.67 -18.37 -7.28
C GLN A 217 -3.87 -18.00 -8.18
N ALA A 218 -5.07 -18.46 -7.86
CA ALA A 218 -6.27 -18.09 -8.59
C ALA A 218 -6.57 -16.59 -8.44
N ARG A 219 -6.44 -16.03 -7.22
CA ARG A 219 -6.68 -14.61 -6.97
C ARG A 219 -5.61 -13.74 -7.62
N ARG A 220 -4.33 -14.13 -7.54
CA ARG A 220 -3.22 -13.46 -8.24
C ARG A 220 -3.51 -13.36 -9.75
N ARG A 221 -3.87 -14.49 -10.40
CA ARG A 221 -4.22 -14.49 -11.82
C ARG A 221 -5.38 -13.56 -12.14
N PHE A 222 -6.45 -13.62 -11.34
CA PHE A 222 -7.59 -12.74 -11.50
C PHE A 222 -7.19 -11.25 -11.43
N MET A 223 -6.32 -10.88 -10.49
CA MET A 223 -5.85 -9.51 -10.35
C MET A 223 -4.99 -9.06 -11.53
N LEU A 224 -4.05 -9.90 -11.99
CA LEU A 224 -3.24 -9.61 -13.17
C LEU A 224 -4.11 -9.46 -14.43
N GLU A 225 -5.09 -10.34 -14.64
CA GLU A 225 -6.05 -10.25 -15.75
C GLU A 225 -6.90 -8.97 -15.68
N HIS A 226 -7.36 -8.62 -14.47
CA HIS A 226 -8.14 -7.40 -14.24
C HIS A 226 -7.32 -6.15 -14.55
N TRP A 227 -6.06 -6.09 -14.13
CA TRP A 227 -5.18 -4.97 -14.39
C TRP A 227 -4.82 -4.85 -15.86
N PHE A 228 -4.44 -5.94 -16.49
CA PHE A 228 -4.20 -5.98 -17.93
C PHE A 228 -5.38 -5.47 -18.75
N LYS A 229 -6.61 -5.74 -18.30
CA LYS A 229 -7.84 -5.30 -18.97
C LYS A 229 -8.18 -3.84 -18.72
N ASN A 230 -7.96 -3.33 -17.50
CA ASN A 230 -8.52 -2.05 -17.04
C ASN A 230 -7.50 -0.94 -16.83
N ILE A 231 -6.20 -1.25 -16.80
CA ILE A 231 -5.12 -0.28 -16.64
C ILE A 231 -4.32 -0.22 -17.94
N PRO A 232 -4.52 0.81 -18.78
CA PRO A 232 -3.83 0.92 -20.08
C PRO A 232 -2.31 0.93 -19.96
N GLU A 233 -1.78 1.63 -18.96
CA GLU A 233 -0.35 1.76 -18.71
C GLU A 233 0.28 0.40 -18.40
N PHE A 234 -0.34 -0.40 -17.54
CA PHE A 234 0.10 -1.75 -17.21
C PHE A 234 0.08 -2.66 -18.44
N ARG A 235 -0.97 -2.57 -19.27
CA ARG A 235 -1.06 -3.34 -20.52
C ARG A 235 0.03 -2.95 -21.51
N GLU A 236 0.33 -1.65 -21.66
CA GLU A 236 1.37 -1.15 -22.56
C GLU A 236 2.74 -1.63 -22.09
N GLU A 237 3.03 -1.56 -20.79
CA GLU A 237 4.29 -2.02 -20.19
C GLU A 237 4.50 -3.53 -20.41
N VAL A 238 3.54 -4.37 -20.01
CA VAL A 238 3.60 -5.83 -20.21
C VAL A 238 3.71 -6.20 -21.69
N THR A 239 3.02 -5.45 -22.58
CA THR A 239 3.11 -5.69 -24.02
C THR A 239 4.46 -5.28 -24.57
N ALA A 240 5.02 -4.16 -24.13
CA ALA A 240 6.34 -3.69 -24.54
C ALA A 240 7.44 -4.67 -24.13
N GLU A 241 7.41 -5.15 -22.88
CA GLU A 241 8.35 -6.18 -22.39
C GLU A 241 8.24 -7.49 -23.18
N ALA A 242 7.00 -7.95 -23.43
CA ALA A 242 6.77 -9.16 -24.23
C ALA A 242 7.29 -9.02 -25.67
N VAL A 243 7.12 -7.86 -26.28
CA VAL A 243 7.63 -7.55 -27.64
C VAL A 243 9.16 -7.51 -27.64
N GLU A 244 9.79 -6.85 -26.66
CA GLU A 244 11.24 -6.79 -26.53
C GLU A 244 11.83 -8.19 -26.30
N HIS A 245 11.26 -8.95 -25.39
CA HIS A 245 11.66 -10.33 -25.14
C HIS A 245 11.50 -11.21 -26.39
N GLY A 246 10.38 -11.07 -27.10
CA GLY A 246 10.14 -11.76 -28.37
C GLY A 246 11.19 -11.41 -29.44
N ARG A 247 11.60 -10.16 -29.55
CA ARG A 247 12.68 -9.70 -30.46
C ARG A 247 14.02 -10.33 -30.10
N LEU A 248 14.39 -10.38 -28.82
CA LEU A 248 15.62 -11.03 -28.38
C LEU A 248 15.65 -12.52 -28.73
N ILE A 249 14.55 -13.25 -28.48
CA ILE A 249 14.43 -14.67 -28.84
C ILE A 249 14.56 -14.86 -30.36
N GLN A 250 13.86 -14.03 -31.14
CA GLN A 250 13.89 -14.10 -32.60
C GLN A 250 15.31 -13.82 -33.15
N GLU A 251 16.00 -12.82 -32.62
CA GLU A 251 17.34 -12.44 -33.08
C GLU A 251 18.38 -13.50 -32.72
N ARG A 252 18.34 -14.07 -31.51
CA ARG A 252 19.17 -15.23 -31.14
C ARG A 252 18.95 -16.42 -32.08
N ALA A 253 17.67 -16.72 -32.41
CA ALA A 253 17.35 -17.79 -33.34
C ALA A 253 17.81 -17.49 -34.78
N ALA A 254 17.75 -16.22 -35.23
CA ALA A 254 18.22 -15.79 -36.51
C ALA A 254 19.76 -15.91 -36.62
N LEU A 255 20.48 -15.42 -35.61
CA LEU A 255 21.94 -15.55 -35.50
C LEU A 255 22.38 -17.02 -35.57
N ARG A 256 21.77 -17.91 -34.81
CA ARG A 256 22.07 -19.35 -34.84
C ARG A 256 21.83 -19.96 -36.21
N ARG A 257 20.76 -19.58 -36.90
CA ARG A 257 20.49 -20.05 -38.29
C ARG A 257 21.57 -19.61 -39.29
N VAL A 258 22.04 -18.36 -39.19
CA VAL A 258 23.11 -17.87 -40.07
C VAL A 258 24.40 -18.61 -39.77
N LEU A 259 24.79 -18.76 -38.51
CA LEU A 259 25.97 -19.53 -38.11
C LEU A 259 25.95 -20.97 -38.62
N ALA A 260 24.80 -21.66 -38.44
CA ALA A 260 24.60 -23.01 -38.95
C ALA A 260 24.67 -23.08 -40.50
N ALA A 261 24.03 -22.16 -41.22
CA ALA A 261 24.05 -22.09 -42.67
C ALA A 261 25.49 -21.88 -43.22
N ARG A 262 26.28 -21.11 -42.47
CA ARG A 262 27.68 -20.86 -42.80
C ARG A 262 28.66 -21.92 -42.28
N ARG A 263 28.14 -22.95 -41.57
CA ARG A 263 28.94 -24.02 -40.96
C ARG A 263 29.99 -23.52 -39.97
N ILE A 264 29.72 -22.42 -39.28
CA ILE A 264 30.54 -21.91 -38.20
C ILE A 264 30.17 -22.68 -36.94
N ALA A 265 31.11 -23.47 -36.43
CA ALA A 265 30.89 -24.26 -35.20
C ALA A 265 30.93 -23.36 -33.98
N LEU A 266 29.94 -23.51 -33.09
CA LEU A 266 29.88 -22.84 -31.78
C LEU A 266 30.42 -23.78 -30.70
N THR A 267 31.17 -23.25 -29.76
CA THR A 267 31.51 -23.93 -28.52
C THR A 267 30.34 -23.82 -27.51
N PRO A 268 30.29 -24.65 -26.45
CA PRO A 268 29.30 -24.48 -25.38
C PRO A 268 29.35 -23.09 -24.73
N GLU A 269 30.51 -22.49 -24.64
CA GLU A 269 30.74 -21.12 -24.12
C GLU A 269 30.14 -20.06 -25.06
N ASP A 270 30.28 -20.23 -26.37
CA ASP A 270 29.68 -19.33 -27.37
C ASP A 270 28.16 -19.38 -27.31
N GLU A 271 27.58 -20.58 -27.21
CA GLU A 271 26.11 -20.77 -27.02
C GLU A 271 25.61 -20.12 -25.74
N ALA A 272 26.32 -20.30 -24.65
CA ALA A 272 25.96 -19.68 -23.38
C ALA A 272 26.01 -18.15 -23.44
N ARG A 273 26.99 -17.62 -24.17
CA ARG A 273 27.15 -16.17 -24.40
C ARG A 273 26.02 -15.59 -25.25
N ILE A 274 25.61 -16.28 -26.31
CA ILE A 274 24.47 -15.86 -27.14
C ILE A 274 23.18 -15.90 -26.30
N GLU A 275 22.99 -16.93 -25.51
CA GLU A 275 21.77 -17.08 -24.66
C GLU A 275 21.70 -16.03 -23.57
N ALA A 276 22.81 -15.67 -22.95
CA ALA A 276 22.89 -14.67 -21.89
C ALA A 276 22.84 -13.21 -22.39
N CYS A 277 22.95 -12.98 -23.70
CA CYS A 277 22.97 -11.62 -24.24
C CYS A 277 21.57 -10.99 -24.18
N SER A 278 21.41 -9.94 -23.38
CA SER A 278 20.15 -9.17 -23.21
C SER A 278 20.08 -7.89 -24.04
N SER A 279 21.09 -7.62 -24.89
CA SER A 279 21.13 -6.43 -25.74
C SER A 279 20.79 -6.79 -27.18
N LEU A 280 19.67 -6.27 -27.68
CA LEU A 280 19.26 -6.45 -29.09
C LEU A 280 20.32 -5.92 -30.05
N GLU A 281 20.84 -4.71 -29.79
CA GLU A 281 21.91 -4.11 -30.60
C GLU A 281 23.17 -4.99 -30.70
N THR A 282 23.51 -5.66 -29.62
CA THR A 282 24.63 -6.61 -29.60
C THR A 282 24.34 -7.85 -30.44
N LEU A 283 23.12 -8.39 -30.35
CA LEU A 283 22.72 -9.54 -31.16
C LEU A 283 22.63 -9.22 -32.64
N GLU A 284 22.08 -8.07 -33.00
CA GLU A 284 22.02 -7.57 -34.39
C GLU A 284 23.44 -7.39 -34.98
N ARG A 285 24.35 -6.79 -34.22
CA ARG A 285 25.74 -6.66 -34.61
C ARG A 285 26.39 -8.03 -34.82
N TRP A 286 26.22 -8.99 -33.91
CA TRP A 286 26.75 -10.35 -34.11
C TRP A 286 26.12 -11.04 -35.30
N HIS A 287 24.85 -10.78 -35.58
CA HIS A 287 24.18 -11.27 -36.78
C HIS A 287 24.84 -10.75 -38.05
N ASP A 288 25.08 -9.44 -38.12
CA ASP A 288 25.79 -8.81 -39.28
C ASP A 288 27.21 -9.35 -39.42
N GLN A 289 27.93 -9.50 -38.31
CA GLN A 289 29.27 -10.10 -38.31
C GLN A 289 29.22 -11.57 -38.75
N ALA A 290 28.20 -12.34 -38.41
CA ALA A 290 28.05 -13.73 -38.84
C ALA A 290 27.89 -13.88 -40.35
N VAL A 291 27.48 -12.83 -41.06
CA VAL A 291 27.39 -12.85 -42.54
C VAL A 291 28.76 -12.89 -43.19
N VAL A 292 29.80 -12.29 -42.61
CA VAL A 292 31.13 -12.13 -43.22
C VAL A 292 32.23 -12.92 -42.51
N ALA A 293 32.12 -13.16 -41.22
CA ALA A 293 33.13 -13.84 -40.40
C ALA A 293 33.34 -15.30 -40.80
N THR A 294 34.50 -15.85 -40.48
CA THR A 294 34.84 -17.26 -40.73
C THR A 294 34.86 -18.11 -39.45
N THR A 295 34.92 -17.48 -38.29
CA THR A 295 34.97 -18.15 -36.97
C THR A 295 33.99 -17.54 -35.98
N ALA A 296 33.56 -18.32 -34.96
CA ALA A 296 32.67 -17.86 -33.89
C ALA A 296 33.29 -16.70 -33.10
N SER A 297 34.59 -16.72 -32.86
CA SER A 297 35.31 -15.66 -32.15
C SER A 297 35.33 -14.31 -32.91
N GLU A 298 35.28 -14.34 -34.25
CA GLU A 298 35.13 -13.13 -35.06
C GLU A 298 33.70 -12.60 -34.98
N VAL A 299 32.70 -13.49 -34.99
CA VAL A 299 31.27 -13.14 -34.88
C VAL A 299 30.94 -12.49 -33.53
N LEU A 300 31.41 -13.09 -32.46
CA LEU A 300 31.07 -12.65 -31.09
C LEU A 300 32.01 -11.59 -30.51
N ARG A 301 32.80 -10.94 -31.38
CA ARG A 301 33.75 -9.91 -30.94
C ARG A 301 33.03 -8.65 -30.51
N ASP A 302 33.38 -8.17 -29.31
CA ASP A 302 32.91 -6.86 -28.83
C ASP A 302 33.70 -5.74 -29.57
N PRO A 303 33.07 -4.56 -29.75
CA PRO A 303 33.75 -3.43 -30.33
C PRO A 303 34.97 -3.05 -29.47
N PRO A 304 36.07 -2.58 -30.07
CA PRO A 304 37.16 -2.03 -29.28
C PRO A 304 36.64 -0.85 -28.44
N ARG A 305 36.99 -0.86 -27.17
CA ARG A 305 36.63 0.22 -26.22
C ARG A 305 37.27 1.52 -26.61
#